data_0774085a2c1fd0e133e727b251fbe016
#
_entry.id   0774085a2c1fd0e133e727b251fbe016
#
_cell.length_a   1.000
_cell.length_b   1.000
_cell.length_c   1.000
_cell.angle_alpha   90.00
_cell.angle_beta   90.00
_cell.angle_gamma   90.00
#
_symmetry.space_group_name_H-M   'P 1'
#
loop_
_entity.id
_entity.type
_entity.pdbx_description
1 polymer ?
#
loop_
_entity_poly.entity_id
_entity_poly.type
_entity_poly.pdbx_seq_one_letter_code
_entity_poly.pdbx_strand_id
1 'polypeptide(L)'
;MPFAPSFDKVFRDVIEPALPGFHVFRADSRLDERGILEKIMCGIAECDLVIADVSSTNPNVMYELGVAHALGKPTVMLAQSVLDLPFDIRSYPVHEYSHEVSTAPRVVLHLQELAELHLAGLVDFSNPVTDFLPRVAAPQITTADKTYSPELCAADVEWSSEQMGSFFQRFNRLLSTHSEQLVAATLTIRGEGRRPTNAAAESPGIRQAADATRQFTLELNDLTENFHEIWRRFSRSLLWLLTPPQRAHLNDENANGFSIRARESDLLLNEILGQLAELRRGTTLFPDWSGNLTHALATERDAISCLLNEIMTAKAYLYRISKASSRQS
;
A
#
# COMPACT_ATOMS: atom_id res chain seq x y z
N MET A 1 -12.35 13.48 -5.47
CA MET A 1 -13.24 12.30 -5.33
C MET A 1 -14.38 12.41 -6.33
N PRO A 2 -14.87 11.30 -6.92
CA PRO A 2 -16.07 11.34 -7.75
C PRO A 2 -17.30 11.81 -6.96
N PHE A 3 -18.23 12.54 -7.61
CA PHE A 3 -19.43 13.08 -6.97
C PHE A 3 -20.58 12.04 -6.85
N ALA A 4 -20.31 10.82 -6.43
CA ALA A 4 -21.34 9.81 -6.22
C ALA A 4 -21.54 9.57 -4.70
N PRO A 5 -22.79 9.28 -4.24
CA PRO A 5 -23.10 9.07 -2.82
C PRO A 5 -22.23 7.99 -2.13
N SER A 6 -21.74 7.01 -2.90
CA SER A 6 -20.83 5.97 -2.39
C SER A 6 -19.51 6.55 -1.89
N PHE A 7 -19.02 7.62 -2.50
CA PHE A 7 -17.77 8.27 -2.11
C PHE A 7 -17.92 9.22 -0.90
N ASP A 8 -19.15 9.66 -0.59
CA ASP A 8 -19.43 10.40 0.65
C ASP A 8 -19.17 9.53 1.88
N LYS A 9 -19.42 8.23 1.74
CA LYS A 9 -19.12 7.26 2.80
C LYS A 9 -17.61 7.05 2.96
N VAL A 10 -16.86 6.93 1.88
CA VAL A 10 -15.39 6.83 1.93
C VAL A 10 -14.76 8.05 2.58
N PHE A 11 -15.27 9.24 2.26
CA PHE A 11 -14.79 10.47 2.89
C PHE A 11 -14.99 10.45 4.41
N ARG A 12 -16.20 10.14 4.88
CA ARG A 12 -16.55 10.16 6.32
C ARG A 12 -16.00 8.99 7.11
N ASP A 13 -15.95 7.80 6.52
CA ASP A 13 -15.62 6.57 7.24
C ASP A 13 -14.13 6.21 7.11
N VAL A 14 -13.41 6.75 6.13
CA VAL A 14 -12.02 6.42 5.85
C VAL A 14 -11.11 7.64 5.93
N ILE A 15 -11.37 8.69 5.12
CA ILE A 15 -10.44 9.81 4.97
C ILE A 15 -10.45 10.73 6.21
N GLU A 16 -11.61 11.19 6.61
CA GLU A 16 -11.76 12.13 7.74
C GLU A 16 -11.24 11.53 9.06
N PRO A 17 -11.56 10.27 9.44
CA PRO A 17 -11.01 9.65 10.65
C PRO A 17 -9.51 9.37 10.60
N ALA A 18 -8.93 9.23 9.40
CA ALA A 18 -7.50 9.00 9.22
C ALA A 18 -6.64 10.24 9.49
N LEU A 19 -7.22 11.41 9.56
CA LEU A 19 -6.51 12.69 9.61
C LEU A 19 -6.85 13.52 10.85
N PRO A 20 -6.71 12.97 12.07
CA PRO A 20 -6.96 13.73 13.29
C PRO A 20 -5.95 14.90 13.38
N GLY A 21 -6.47 16.11 13.59
CA GLY A 21 -5.65 17.32 13.67
C GLY A 21 -5.43 18.04 12.33
N PHE A 22 -5.90 17.49 11.22
CA PHE A 22 -5.95 18.18 9.93
C PHE A 22 -7.32 18.82 9.71
N HIS A 23 -7.33 19.93 9.01
CA HIS A 23 -8.56 20.51 8.46
C HIS A 23 -8.87 19.82 7.13
N VAL A 24 -9.67 18.75 7.18
CA VAL A 24 -10.04 17.96 6.01
C VAL A 24 -11.25 18.58 5.34
N PHE A 25 -11.18 18.82 4.04
CA PHE A 25 -12.30 19.30 3.25
C PHE A 25 -12.34 18.65 1.87
N ARG A 26 -13.51 18.51 1.31
CA ARG A 26 -13.68 18.13 -0.09
C ARG A 26 -13.65 19.38 -0.97
N ALA A 27 -13.08 19.24 -2.15
CA ALA A 27 -12.96 20.35 -3.09
C ALA A 27 -14.33 20.97 -3.49
N ASP A 28 -15.41 20.18 -3.43
CA ASP A 28 -16.79 20.59 -3.73
C ASP A 28 -17.55 21.21 -2.54
N SER A 29 -17.05 21.13 -1.32
CA SER A 29 -17.78 21.52 -0.09
C SER A 29 -17.55 22.96 0.35
N ARG A 30 -16.62 23.69 -0.26
CA ARG A 30 -16.38 25.10 0.09
C ARG A 30 -17.54 25.99 -0.35
N LEU A 31 -18.21 26.60 0.61
CA LEU A 31 -19.30 27.53 0.41
C LEU A 31 -18.76 28.96 0.25
N ASP A 32 -18.36 29.34 -0.94
CA ASP A 32 -18.04 30.72 -1.29
C ASP A 32 -18.65 31.11 -2.66
N GLU A 33 -18.54 32.37 -3.04
CA GLU A 33 -19.14 32.91 -4.28
C GLU A 33 -18.38 32.56 -5.55
N ARG A 34 -17.23 31.89 -5.44
CA ARG A 34 -16.37 31.49 -6.58
C ARG A 34 -17.01 30.35 -7.37
N GLY A 35 -16.66 30.24 -8.64
CA GLY A 35 -17.04 29.10 -9.47
C GLY A 35 -16.46 27.79 -8.96
N ILE A 36 -17.13 26.66 -9.22
CA ILE A 36 -16.72 25.33 -8.74
C ILE A 36 -15.27 25.01 -9.14
N LEU A 37 -14.88 25.31 -10.37
CA LEU A 37 -13.53 25.05 -10.86
C LEU A 37 -12.47 25.89 -10.11
N GLU A 38 -12.77 27.18 -9.87
CA GLU A 38 -11.86 28.05 -9.12
C GLU A 38 -11.66 27.56 -7.69
N LYS A 39 -12.74 27.11 -7.03
CA LYS A 39 -12.67 26.52 -5.68
C LYS A 39 -11.78 25.28 -5.63
N ILE A 40 -11.93 24.39 -6.60
CA ILE A 40 -11.14 23.17 -6.71
C ILE A 40 -9.66 23.53 -6.91
N MET A 41 -9.35 24.43 -7.84
CA MET A 41 -7.98 24.84 -8.14
C MET A 41 -7.32 25.55 -6.95
N CYS A 42 -8.02 26.47 -6.29
CA CYS A 42 -7.53 27.10 -5.07
C CYS A 42 -7.36 26.09 -3.94
N GLY A 43 -8.31 25.17 -3.75
CA GLY A 43 -8.21 24.12 -2.75
C GLY A 43 -6.97 23.25 -2.93
N ILE A 44 -6.68 22.83 -4.16
CA ILE A 44 -5.46 22.07 -4.49
C ILE A 44 -4.20 22.92 -4.26
N ALA A 45 -4.22 24.18 -4.64
CA ALA A 45 -3.06 25.06 -4.50
C ALA A 45 -2.76 25.42 -3.03
N GLU A 46 -3.77 25.53 -2.18
CA GLU A 46 -3.64 25.96 -0.78
C GLU A 46 -3.43 24.81 0.22
N CYS A 47 -3.85 23.58 -0.11
CA CYS A 47 -3.71 22.45 0.82
C CYS A 47 -2.25 21.98 0.96
N ASP A 48 -1.93 21.38 2.10
CA ASP A 48 -0.63 20.78 2.39
C ASP A 48 -0.52 19.36 1.85
N LEU A 49 -1.64 18.63 1.79
CA LEU A 49 -1.73 17.24 1.33
C LEU A 49 -3.00 17.06 0.51
N VAL A 50 -2.89 16.41 -0.63
CA VAL A 50 -4.01 15.98 -1.48
C VAL A 50 -4.27 14.50 -1.29
N ILE A 51 -5.55 14.13 -1.09
CA ILE A 51 -5.98 12.73 -1.18
C ILE A 51 -6.89 12.60 -2.39
N ALA A 52 -6.43 11.84 -3.38
CA ALA A 52 -7.12 11.63 -4.63
C ALA A 52 -7.70 10.22 -4.71
N ASP A 53 -9.01 10.09 -4.70
CA ASP A 53 -9.68 8.83 -5.00
C ASP A 53 -9.82 8.68 -6.51
N VAL A 54 -8.97 7.85 -7.09
CA VAL A 54 -8.88 7.61 -8.54
C VAL A 54 -9.70 6.41 -8.99
N SER A 55 -10.55 5.85 -8.12
CA SER A 55 -11.48 4.79 -8.48
C SER A 55 -12.32 5.18 -9.70
N SER A 56 -12.66 4.20 -10.54
CA SER A 56 -13.44 4.39 -11.77
C SER A 56 -12.85 5.37 -12.81
N THR A 57 -11.61 5.81 -12.64
CA THR A 57 -10.91 6.70 -13.58
C THR A 57 -11.74 7.94 -14.00
N ASN A 58 -12.42 8.55 -13.04
CA ASN A 58 -13.23 9.73 -13.30
C ASN A 58 -12.39 10.85 -13.94
N PRO A 59 -12.77 11.38 -15.13
CA PRO A 59 -11.94 12.34 -15.86
C PRO A 59 -11.71 13.66 -15.10
N ASN A 60 -12.64 14.10 -14.27
CA ASN A 60 -12.47 15.32 -13.47
C ASN A 60 -11.40 15.09 -12.38
N VAL A 61 -11.48 13.93 -11.69
CA VAL A 61 -10.47 13.55 -10.69
C VAL A 61 -9.09 13.39 -11.33
N MET A 62 -9.01 12.81 -12.52
CA MET A 62 -7.75 12.70 -13.26
C MET A 62 -7.17 14.05 -13.64
N TYR A 63 -8.00 15.01 -14.03
CA TYR A 63 -7.58 16.38 -14.30
C TYR A 63 -7.06 17.07 -13.03
N GLU A 64 -7.80 16.96 -11.91
CA GLU A 64 -7.42 17.50 -10.61
C GLU A 64 -6.10 16.89 -10.10
N LEU A 65 -5.93 15.58 -10.27
CA LEU A 65 -4.70 14.86 -9.97
C LEU A 65 -3.52 15.40 -10.78
N GLY A 66 -3.71 15.59 -12.08
CA GLY A 66 -2.69 16.18 -12.96
C GLY A 66 -2.28 17.59 -12.51
N VAL A 67 -3.22 18.41 -12.06
CA VAL A 67 -2.95 19.75 -11.50
C VAL A 67 -2.18 19.65 -10.19
N ALA A 68 -2.59 18.76 -9.27
CA ALA A 68 -1.88 18.54 -8.01
C ALA A 68 -0.43 18.11 -8.25
N HIS A 69 -0.20 17.18 -9.18
CA HIS A 69 1.11 16.72 -9.58
C HIS A 69 1.94 17.85 -10.20
N ALA A 70 1.36 18.66 -11.08
CA ALA A 70 2.05 19.78 -11.72
C ALA A 70 2.46 20.88 -10.73
N LEU A 71 1.65 21.09 -9.68
CA LEU A 71 1.97 22.01 -8.58
C LEU A 71 2.95 21.40 -7.57
N GLY A 72 3.37 20.15 -7.74
CA GLY A 72 4.26 19.46 -6.81
C GLY A 72 3.60 19.19 -5.46
N LYS A 73 2.26 19.09 -5.40
CA LYS A 73 1.56 18.84 -4.15
C LYS A 73 1.79 17.40 -3.69
N PRO A 74 2.09 17.19 -2.41
CA PRO A 74 2.06 15.88 -1.79
C PRO A 74 0.70 15.24 -2.05
N THR A 75 0.69 14.05 -2.69
CA THR A 75 -0.57 13.45 -3.14
C THR A 75 -0.60 11.96 -2.80
N VAL A 76 -1.59 11.54 -2.04
CA VAL A 76 -1.91 10.14 -1.78
C VAL A 76 -3.03 9.71 -2.70
N MET A 77 -2.81 8.66 -3.47
CA MET A 77 -3.81 8.10 -4.37
C MET A 77 -4.49 6.89 -3.73
N LEU A 78 -5.81 6.89 -3.73
CA LEU A 78 -6.67 5.78 -3.29
C LEU A 78 -7.40 5.20 -4.48
N ALA A 79 -7.61 3.89 -4.51
CA ALA A 79 -8.46 3.24 -5.51
C ALA A 79 -9.15 1.99 -4.95
N GLN A 80 -10.30 1.62 -5.50
CA GLN A 80 -10.96 0.35 -5.19
C GLN A 80 -10.31 -0.83 -5.91
N SER A 81 -9.68 -0.59 -7.05
CA SER A 81 -8.92 -1.58 -7.82
C SER A 81 -7.78 -0.87 -8.53
N VAL A 82 -6.55 -1.24 -8.20
CA VAL A 82 -5.35 -0.71 -8.88
C VAL A 82 -5.26 -1.22 -10.32
N LEU A 83 -5.82 -2.41 -10.60
CA LEU A 83 -5.77 -3.02 -11.93
C LEU A 83 -6.59 -2.24 -12.97
N ASP A 84 -7.61 -1.50 -12.53
CA ASP A 84 -8.48 -0.72 -13.42
C ASP A 84 -7.88 0.66 -13.77
N LEU A 85 -6.74 1.00 -13.16
CA LEU A 85 -6.11 2.29 -13.39
C LEU A 85 -5.24 2.29 -14.66
N PRO A 86 -5.10 3.46 -15.32
CA PRO A 86 -4.15 3.65 -16.41
C PRO A 86 -2.72 3.29 -15.98
N PHE A 87 -1.93 2.74 -16.89
CA PHE A 87 -0.57 2.28 -16.61
C PHE A 87 0.34 3.41 -16.10
N ASP A 88 0.13 4.62 -16.55
CA ASP A 88 0.91 5.82 -16.16
C ASP A 88 0.76 6.15 -14.67
N ILE A 89 -0.44 5.92 -14.11
CA ILE A 89 -0.75 6.19 -12.70
C ILE A 89 -0.43 4.97 -11.84
N ARG A 90 -0.74 3.78 -12.33
CA ARG A 90 -0.51 2.52 -11.63
C ARG A 90 0.96 2.22 -11.31
N SER A 91 1.90 2.86 -11.99
CA SER A 91 3.33 2.77 -11.71
C SER A 91 3.77 3.58 -10.47
N TYR A 92 2.88 4.37 -9.88
CA TYR A 92 3.09 5.13 -8.66
C TYR A 92 2.31 4.50 -7.49
N PRO A 93 2.65 4.81 -6.23
CA PRO A 93 1.96 4.26 -5.08
C PRO A 93 0.48 4.64 -5.08
N VAL A 94 -0.38 3.63 -5.19
CA VAL A 94 -1.85 3.74 -5.06
C VAL A 94 -2.28 2.79 -3.95
N HIS A 95 -3.04 3.29 -2.99
CA HIS A 95 -3.53 2.51 -1.86
C HIS A 95 -4.91 1.96 -2.18
N GLU A 96 -4.99 0.63 -2.30
CA GLU A 96 -6.25 -0.05 -2.61
C GLU A 96 -7.12 -0.14 -1.35
N TYR A 97 -8.41 0.16 -1.48
CA TYR A 97 -9.39 0.02 -0.40
C TYR A 97 -10.66 -0.68 -0.90
N SER A 98 -11.37 -1.35 -0.01
CA SER A 98 -12.68 -1.89 -0.31
C SER A 98 -13.76 -1.21 0.54
N HIS A 99 -15.02 -1.28 0.08
CA HIS A 99 -16.17 -0.79 0.86
C HIS A 99 -16.52 -1.70 2.04
N GLU A 100 -15.83 -2.82 2.21
CA GLU A 100 -16.06 -3.73 3.31
C GLU A 100 -15.47 -3.18 4.61
N VAL A 101 -16.22 -3.30 5.69
CA VAL A 101 -15.89 -2.79 7.03
C VAL A 101 -14.55 -3.35 7.55
N SER A 102 -14.12 -4.50 7.04
CA SER A 102 -12.90 -5.18 7.47
C SER A 102 -11.59 -4.51 7.01
N THR A 103 -11.61 -3.77 5.90
CA THR A 103 -10.41 -3.12 5.32
C THR A 103 -10.28 -1.64 5.70
N ALA A 104 -11.38 -1.00 6.08
CA ALA A 104 -11.40 0.41 6.46
C ALA A 104 -10.37 0.77 7.57
N PRO A 105 -10.21 0.01 8.66
CA PRO A 105 -9.26 0.35 9.72
C PRO A 105 -7.80 0.40 9.25
N ARG A 106 -7.41 -0.47 8.32
CA ARG A 106 -6.02 -0.50 7.80
C ARG A 106 -5.71 0.69 6.92
N VAL A 107 -6.62 1.04 6.03
CA VAL A 107 -6.45 2.22 5.16
C VAL A 107 -6.41 3.49 6.00
N VAL A 108 -7.25 3.57 7.04
CA VAL A 108 -7.24 4.68 8.02
C VAL A 108 -5.88 4.81 8.69
N LEU A 109 -5.35 3.72 9.27
CA LEU A 109 -4.04 3.73 9.94
C LEU A 109 -2.91 4.10 8.97
N HIS A 110 -2.95 3.57 7.76
CA HIS A 110 -1.92 3.86 6.76
C HIS A 110 -1.95 5.32 6.28
N LEU A 111 -3.14 5.88 6.04
CA LEU A 111 -3.31 7.30 5.73
C LEU A 111 -2.83 8.19 6.86
N GLN A 112 -3.13 7.83 8.10
CA GLN A 112 -2.66 8.54 9.29
C GLN A 112 -1.13 8.56 9.35
N GLU A 113 -0.48 7.41 9.16
CA GLU A 113 0.98 7.32 9.12
C GLU A 113 1.59 8.18 8.02
N LEU A 114 1.04 8.12 6.79
CA LEU A 114 1.52 8.95 5.68
C LEU A 114 1.38 10.44 5.97
N ALA A 115 0.29 10.85 6.61
CA ALA A 115 0.07 12.23 6.99
C ALA A 115 1.03 12.69 8.09
N GLU A 116 1.30 11.85 9.09
CA GLU A 116 2.28 12.11 10.14
C GLU A 116 3.71 12.21 9.57
N LEU A 117 4.09 11.28 8.68
CA LEU A 117 5.38 11.31 7.98
C LEU A 117 5.52 12.55 7.10
N HIS A 118 4.43 13.01 6.48
CA HIS A 118 4.41 14.24 5.70
C HIS A 118 4.67 15.47 6.60
N LEU A 119 3.96 15.59 7.71
CA LEU A 119 4.17 16.68 8.67
C LEU A 119 5.60 16.69 9.24
N ALA A 120 6.17 15.52 9.45
CA ALA A 120 7.55 15.38 9.89
C ALA A 120 8.59 15.66 8.77
N GLY A 121 8.15 15.88 7.52
CA GLY A 121 9.04 16.05 6.37
C GLY A 121 9.83 14.77 6.01
N LEU A 122 9.34 13.62 6.44
CA LEU A 122 10.01 12.30 6.30
C LEU A 122 9.53 11.49 5.11
N VAL A 123 8.54 11.95 4.37
CA VAL A 123 8.03 11.31 3.16
C VAL A 123 8.04 12.28 1.99
N ASP A 124 8.52 11.80 0.83
CA ASP A 124 8.45 12.53 -0.44
C ASP A 124 7.43 11.84 -1.34
N PHE A 125 6.45 12.61 -1.80
CA PHE A 125 5.41 12.13 -2.70
C PHE A 125 5.85 12.34 -4.15
N SER A 126 6.47 11.34 -4.77
CA SER A 126 6.80 11.43 -6.19
C SER A 126 5.58 11.20 -7.07
N ASN A 127 5.62 11.80 -8.22
CA ASN A 127 4.60 11.69 -9.25
C ASN A 127 5.26 11.85 -10.62
N PRO A 128 4.56 11.50 -11.72
CA PRO A 128 5.15 11.59 -13.07
C PRO A 128 5.74 12.96 -13.39
N VAL A 129 5.09 14.03 -12.93
CA VAL A 129 5.53 15.40 -13.24
C VAL A 129 6.84 15.72 -12.52
N THR A 130 6.91 15.47 -11.22
CA THR A 130 8.12 15.75 -10.42
C THR A 130 9.29 14.85 -10.77
N ASP A 131 9.04 13.64 -11.26
CA ASP A 131 10.08 12.69 -11.63
C ASP A 131 10.71 13.00 -13.01
N PHE A 132 9.93 13.50 -13.96
CA PHE A 132 10.38 13.73 -15.34
C PHE A 132 10.67 15.20 -15.67
N LEU A 133 10.08 16.15 -14.93
CA LEU A 133 10.40 17.56 -15.10
C LEU A 133 11.46 18.03 -14.09
N PRO A 134 12.38 18.91 -14.50
CA PRO A 134 13.35 19.47 -13.55
C PRO A 134 12.62 20.22 -12.43
N ARG A 135 12.94 19.87 -11.19
CA ARG A 135 12.32 20.46 -10.00
C ARG A 135 12.48 21.97 -9.98
N VAL A 136 11.39 22.69 -9.99
CA VAL A 136 11.36 24.09 -9.55
C VAL A 136 11.35 24.04 -8.00
N ALA A 137 12.54 24.18 -7.42
CA ALA A 137 12.83 24.22 -5.98
C ALA A 137 12.15 23.15 -5.13
N ALA A 138 12.88 22.11 -4.74
CA ALA A 138 12.44 21.15 -3.75
C ALA A 138 12.21 21.82 -2.39
N PRO A 139 11.12 21.52 -1.66
CA PRO A 139 11.00 21.94 -0.27
C PRO A 139 12.17 21.36 0.55
N GLN A 140 12.81 22.20 1.36
CA GLN A 140 13.88 21.77 2.24
C GLN A 140 13.29 20.88 3.33
N ILE A 141 13.76 19.63 3.42
CA ILE A 141 13.47 18.74 4.54
C ILE A 141 14.12 19.36 5.79
N THR A 142 13.34 19.84 6.71
CA THR A 142 13.84 20.33 8.00
C THR A 142 14.13 19.14 8.89
N THR A 143 15.41 18.81 9.05
CA THR A 143 15.94 17.74 9.90
C THR A 143 15.87 18.10 11.39
N ALA A 144 14.70 18.43 11.90
CA ALA A 144 14.54 18.88 13.29
C ALA A 144 14.15 17.76 14.28
N ASP A 145 14.16 16.51 13.89
CA ASP A 145 13.85 15.42 14.83
C ASP A 145 15.12 15.02 15.60
N LYS A 146 15.20 15.50 16.85
CA LYS A 146 16.30 15.21 17.81
C LYS A 146 16.31 13.74 18.28
N THR A 147 15.36 12.93 17.85
CA THR A 147 15.17 11.54 18.31
C THR A 147 16.02 10.53 17.53
N TYR A 148 16.57 10.92 16.38
CA TYR A 148 17.35 10.02 15.53
C TYR A 148 18.85 10.27 15.67
N SER A 149 19.62 9.18 15.88
CA SER A 149 21.08 9.18 15.76
C SER A 149 21.53 8.24 14.64
N PRO A 150 22.73 8.44 14.05
CA PRO A 150 23.26 7.54 13.03
C PRO A 150 23.31 6.08 13.50
N GLU A 151 23.70 5.85 14.75
CA GLU A 151 23.83 4.52 15.34
C GLU A 151 22.47 3.84 15.49
N LEU A 152 21.46 4.57 15.96
CA LEU A 152 20.09 4.07 16.11
C LEU A 152 19.49 3.70 14.74
N CYS A 153 19.64 4.56 13.74
CA CYS A 153 19.14 4.32 12.41
C CYS A 153 19.86 3.15 11.73
N ALA A 154 21.17 3.02 11.94
CA ALA A 154 21.94 1.87 11.43
C ALA A 154 21.46 0.55 12.05
N ALA A 155 21.25 0.54 13.38
CA ALA A 155 20.71 -0.61 14.09
C ALA A 155 19.30 -1.00 13.63
N ASP A 156 18.43 -0.01 13.37
CA ASP A 156 17.09 -0.24 12.83
C ASP A 156 17.12 -0.84 11.42
N VAL A 157 18.00 -0.37 10.55
CA VAL A 157 18.18 -0.92 9.20
C VAL A 157 18.69 -2.37 9.27
N GLU A 158 19.63 -2.67 10.17
CA GLU A 158 20.15 -4.00 10.36
C GLU A 158 19.09 -4.96 10.87
N TRP A 159 18.42 -4.59 11.96
CA TRP A 159 17.32 -5.36 12.52
C TRP A 159 16.21 -5.62 11.47
N SER A 160 15.79 -4.59 10.74
CA SER A 160 14.72 -4.71 9.74
C SER A 160 15.12 -5.63 8.58
N SER A 161 16.40 -5.62 8.16
CA SER A 161 16.90 -6.51 7.11
C SER A 161 16.85 -7.97 7.54
N GLU A 162 17.20 -8.27 8.79
CA GLU A 162 17.11 -9.63 9.36
C GLU A 162 15.64 -10.08 9.48
N GLN A 163 14.76 -9.17 9.95
CA GLN A 163 13.33 -9.47 10.06
C GLN A 163 12.67 -9.67 8.69
N MET A 164 13.12 -8.98 7.64
CA MET A 164 12.64 -9.19 6.26
C MET A 164 12.94 -10.62 5.77
N GLY A 165 14.11 -11.15 6.08
CA GLY A 165 14.43 -12.54 5.77
C GLY A 165 13.52 -13.54 6.50
N SER A 166 13.26 -13.29 7.79
CA SER A 166 12.35 -14.11 8.61
C SER A 166 10.89 -14.02 8.13
N PHE A 167 10.45 -12.85 7.74
CA PHE A 167 9.15 -12.61 7.12
C PHE A 167 8.99 -13.43 5.85
N PHE A 168 9.97 -13.40 4.94
CA PHE A 168 9.96 -14.15 3.70
C PHE A 168 9.85 -15.66 3.91
N GLN A 169 10.60 -16.19 4.88
CA GLN A 169 10.52 -17.62 5.23
C GLN A 169 9.15 -18.00 5.79
N ARG A 170 8.56 -17.17 6.66
CA ARG A 170 7.20 -17.38 7.19
C ARG A 170 6.16 -17.34 6.09
N PHE A 171 6.26 -16.37 5.18
CA PHE A 171 5.36 -16.23 4.04
C PHE A 171 5.41 -17.45 3.11
N ASN A 172 6.59 -17.91 2.73
CA ASN A 172 6.73 -19.12 1.90
C ASN A 172 6.16 -20.37 2.57
N ARG A 173 6.38 -20.52 3.88
CA ARG A 173 5.79 -21.63 4.65
C ARG A 173 4.28 -21.56 4.66
N LEU A 174 3.71 -20.37 4.86
CA LEU A 174 2.27 -20.15 4.84
C LEU A 174 1.66 -20.52 3.48
N LEU A 175 2.27 -20.10 2.38
CA LEU A 175 1.84 -20.45 1.01
C LEU A 175 1.88 -21.97 0.76
N SER A 176 2.97 -22.63 1.17
CA SER A 176 3.11 -24.10 1.01
C SER A 176 2.00 -24.83 1.76
N THR A 177 1.80 -24.47 3.04
CA THR A 177 0.76 -25.08 3.89
C THR A 177 -0.64 -24.88 3.29
N HIS A 178 -0.96 -23.67 2.86
CA HIS A 178 -2.24 -23.36 2.24
C HIS A 178 -2.47 -24.16 0.95
N SER A 179 -1.46 -24.25 0.09
CA SER A 179 -1.50 -25.02 -1.14
C SER A 179 -1.77 -26.51 -0.86
N GLU A 180 -1.09 -27.11 0.11
CA GLU A 180 -1.28 -28.50 0.52
C GLU A 180 -2.71 -28.74 1.05
N GLN A 181 -3.24 -27.83 1.86
CA GLN A 181 -4.59 -27.90 2.39
C GLN A 181 -5.65 -27.81 1.29
N LEU A 182 -5.49 -26.92 0.30
CA LEU A 182 -6.40 -26.81 -0.83
C LEU A 182 -6.34 -28.03 -1.74
N VAL A 183 -5.16 -28.61 -1.96
CA VAL A 183 -5.02 -29.89 -2.69
C VAL A 183 -5.77 -31.01 -1.97
N ALA A 184 -5.60 -31.14 -0.66
CA ALA A 184 -6.31 -32.15 0.14
C ALA A 184 -7.85 -31.97 0.07
N ALA A 185 -8.34 -30.74 0.21
CA ALA A 185 -9.75 -30.43 0.08
C ALA A 185 -10.28 -30.76 -1.34
N THR A 186 -9.51 -30.48 -2.38
CA THR A 186 -9.86 -30.79 -3.77
C THR A 186 -9.98 -32.31 -4.00
N LEU A 187 -9.08 -33.09 -3.42
CA LEU A 187 -9.13 -34.56 -3.48
C LEU A 187 -10.38 -35.11 -2.77
N THR A 188 -10.73 -34.53 -1.61
CA THR A 188 -11.96 -34.86 -0.87
C THR A 188 -13.20 -34.59 -1.73
N ILE A 189 -13.30 -33.40 -2.34
CA ILE A 189 -14.41 -33.04 -3.24
C ILE A 189 -14.53 -34.01 -4.42
N ARG A 190 -13.42 -34.41 -5.05
CA ARG A 190 -13.41 -35.38 -6.12
C ARG A 190 -13.86 -36.77 -5.69
N GLY A 191 -13.52 -37.18 -4.47
CA GLY A 191 -13.94 -38.47 -3.89
C GLY A 191 -15.44 -38.56 -3.57
N GLU A 192 -16.10 -37.40 -3.35
CA GLU A 192 -17.55 -37.33 -3.05
C GLU A 192 -18.48 -37.61 -4.24
N GLY A 193 -17.97 -37.64 -5.46
CA GLY A 193 -18.61 -38.19 -6.65
C GLY A 193 -19.88 -37.50 -7.18
N ARG A 194 -20.39 -36.44 -6.53
CA ARG A 194 -21.56 -35.66 -6.97
C ARG A 194 -21.45 -34.20 -6.57
N ARG A 195 -21.81 -33.28 -7.47
CA ARG A 195 -22.13 -31.92 -7.08
C ARG A 195 -23.31 -31.92 -6.12
N PRO A 196 -23.23 -31.26 -4.95
CA PRO A 196 -24.40 -31.12 -4.07
C PRO A 196 -25.50 -30.38 -4.84
N THR A 197 -26.63 -31.03 -5.03
CA THR A 197 -27.80 -30.44 -5.72
C THR A 197 -28.67 -29.62 -4.80
N ASN A 198 -28.32 -29.52 -3.49
CA ASN A 198 -29.05 -28.75 -2.50
C ASN A 198 -28.10 -27.77 -1.79
N ALA A 199 -28.42 -26.48 -1.85
CA ALA A 199 -27.71 -25.38 -1.19
C ALA A 199 -27.68 -25.46 0.36
N ALA A 200 -28.29 -26.47 0.96
CA ALA A 200 -28.44 -26.58 2.42
C ALA A 200 -27.39 -27.45 3.12
N ALA A 201 -26.58 -28.22 2.40
CA ALA A 201 -25.54 -29.06 3.00
C ALA A 201 -24.23 -28.91 2.21
N GLU A 202 -23.32 -28.08 2.73
CA GLU A 202 -21.96 -28.02 2.21
C GLU A 202 -21.25 -29.37 2.32
N SER A 203 -20.59 -29.79 1.23
CA SER A 203 -19.78 -31.00 1.27
C SER A 203 -18.61 -30.86 2.25
N PRO A 204 -18.16 -31.95 2.89
CA PRO A 204 -16.98 -31.93 3.75
C PRO A 204 -15.76 -31.29 3.11
N GLY A 205 -15.50 -31.58 1.82
CA GLY A 205 -14.39 -31.00 1.09
C GLY A 205 -14.51 -29.48 0.87
N ILE A 206 -15.72 -28.98 0.62
CA ILE A 206 -15.96 -27.53 0.50
C ILE A 206 -15.75 -26.84 1.84
N ARG A 207 -16.22 -27.42 2.94
CA ARG A 207 -15.98 -26.89 4.30
C ARG A 207 -14.49 -26.88 4.61
N GLN A 208 -13.78 -27.95 4.30
CA GLN A 208 -12.33 -28.02 4.48
C GLN A 208 -11.58 -26.92 3.70
N ALA A 209 -11.97 -26.68 2.44
CA ALA A 209 -11.42 -25.60 1.64
C ALA A 209 -11.69 -24.22 2.25
N ALA A 210 -12.93 -23.97 2.68
CA ALA A 210 -13.32 -22.70 3.31
C ALA A 210 -12.59 -22.47 4.65
N ASP A 211 -12.38 -23.52 5.44
CA ASP A 211 -11.64 -23.43 6.71
C ASP A 211 -10.14 -23.14 6.45
N ALA A 212 -9.54 -23.84 5.49
CA ALA A 212 -8.15 -23.60 5.07
C ALA A 212 -7.95 -22.16 4.57
N THR A 213 -8.88 -21.67 3.76
CA THR A 213 -8.85 -20.29 3.24
C THR A 213 -8.98 -19.26 4.36
N ARG A 214 -9.89 -19.48 5.32
CA ARG A 214 -10.02 -18.58 6.48
C ARG A 214 -8.77 -18.56 7.36
N GLN A 215 -8.19 -19.73 7.62
CA GLN A 215 -6.96 -19.83 8.41
C GLN A 215 -5.81 -19.12 7.72
N PHE A 216 -5.63 -19.34 6.41
CA PHE A 216 -4.63 -18.65 5.60
C PHE A 216 -4.82 -17.14 5.66
N THR A 217 -6.05 -16.65 5.51
CA THR A 217 -6.37 -15.21 5.56
C THR A 217 -5.98 -14.59 6.89
N LEU A 218 -6.25 -15.25 8.00
CA LEU A 218 -5.87 -14.77 9.34
C LEU A 218 -4.36 -14.66 9.49
N GLU A 219 -3.62 -15.70 9.08
CA GLU A 219 -2.16 -15.71 9.16
C GLU A 219 -1.52 -14.71 8.19
N LEU A 220 -2.10 -14.52 7.00
CA LEU A 220 -1.66 -13.51 6.03
C LEU A 220 -1.85 -12.09 6.57
N ASN A 221 -2.93 -11.86 7.29
CA ASN A 221 -3.18 -10.58 7.94
C ASN A 221 -2.15 -10.27 9.04
N ASP A 222 -1.82 -11.27 9.88
CA ASP A 222 -0.75 -11.14 10.89
C ASP A 222 0.61 -10.86 10.23
N LEU A 223 0.90 -11.53 9.13
CA LEU A 223 2.11 -11.27 8.34
C LEU A 223 2.12 -9.85 7.75
N THR A 224 0.99 -9.35 7.30
CA THR A 224 0.88 -7.98 6.75
C THR A 224 1.19 -6.94 7.82
N GLU A 225 0.66 -7.11 9.03
CA GLU A 225 0.96 -6.21 10.16
C GLU A 225 2.44 -6.27 10.56
N ASN A 226 3.01 -7.48 10.57
CA ASN A 226 4.43 -7.66 10.83
C ASN A 226 5.30 -6.98 9.75
N PHE A 227 4.94 -7.12 8.47
CA PHE A 227 5.63 -6.44 7.38
C PHE A 227 5.58 -4.93 7.54
N HIS A 228 4.41 -4.38 7.86
CA HIS A 228 4.23 -2.94 8.08
C HIS A 228 5.20 -2.39 9.15
N GLU A 229 5.33 -3.06 10.30
CA GLU A 229 6.26 -2.65 11.36
C GLU A 229 7.73 -2.72 10.91
N ILE A 230 8.13 -3.82 10.24
CA ILE A 230 9.48 -3.98 9.71
C ILE A 230 9.78 -2.87 8.71
N TRP A 231 8.86 -2.65 7.77
CA TRP A 231 9.02 -1.67 6.71
C TRP A 231 9.07 -0.24 7.24
N ARG A 232 8.23 0.10 8.19
CA ARG A 232 8.18 1.41 8.84
C ARG A 232 9.53 1.79 9.47
N ARG A 233 10.14 0.87 10.20
CA ARG A 233 11.47 1.09 10.79
C ARG A 233 12.55 1.21 9.71
N PHE A 234 12.55 0.29 8.78
CA PHE A 234 13.53 0.25 7.69
C PHE A 234 13.52 1.52 6.87
N SER A 235 12.36 1.90 6.36
CA SER A 235 12.21 3.04 5.46
C SER A 235 12.58 4.36 6.11
N ARG A 236 12.13 4.57 7.35
CA ARG A 236 12.41 5.78 8.13
C ARG A 236 13.91 5.93 8.40
N SER A 237 14.53 4.91 8.92
CA SER A 237 15.95 4.94 9.27
C SER A 237 16.85 5.00 8.04
N LEU A 238 16.51 4.30 6.97
CA LEU A 238 17.23 4.35 5.72
C LEU A 238 17.15 5.72 5.07
N LEU A 239 15.97 6.35 5.05
CA LEU A 239 15.80 7.70 4.54
C LEU A 239 16.64 8.71 5.32
N TRP A 240 16.58 8.65 6.66
CA TRP A 240 17.35 9.53 7.51
C TRP A 240 18.86 9.43 7.26
N LEU A 241 19.40 8.20 7.17
CA LEU A 241 20.82 7.96 6.90
C LEU A 241 21.27 8.46 5.52
N LEU A 242 20.40 8.41 4.51
CA LEU A 242 20.73 8.78 3.13
C LEU A 242 20.41 10.23 2.78
N THR A 243 19.80 10.99 3.71
CA THR A 243 19.49 12.42 3.50
C THR A 243 20.65 13.31 3.90
N PRO A 244 21.03 14.35 3.12
CA PRO A 244 21.95 15.38 3.57
C PRO A 244 21.39 16.17 4.79
N PRO A 245 22.19 16.55 5.80
CA PRO A 245 23.66 16.40 5.88
C PRO A 245 24.15 15.05 6.46
N GLN A 246 23.26 14.17 6.93
CA GLN A 246 23.64 12.92 7.62
C GLN A 246 24.49 12.01 6.75
N ARG A 247 24.19 11.93 5.45
CA ARG A 247 24.99 11.18 4.48
C ARG A 247 26.46 11.60 4.42
N ALA A 248 26.74 12.89 4.64
CA ALA A 248 28.11 13.41 4.63
C ALA A 248 28.97 12.88 5.81
N HIS A 249 28.32 12.34 6.85
CA HIS A 249 28.98 11.75 8.01
C HIS A 249 29.11 10.23 7.91
N LEU A 250 28.49 9.60 6.91
CA LEU A 250 28.67 8.17 6.62
C LEU A 250 29.97 7.98 5.84
N ASN A 251 30.79 7.03 6.28
CA ASN A 251 31.90 6.57 5.45
C ASN A 251 31.34 5.79 4.24
N ASP A 252 32.12 5.71 3.16
CA ASP A 252 31.70 5.06 1.91
C ASP A 252 31.33 3.57 2.11
N GLU A 253 31.96 2.89 3.05
CA GLU A 253 31.72 1.48 3.37
C GLU A 253 30.32 1.29 3.97
N ASN A 254 29.93 2.12 4.92
CA ASN A 254 28.59 2.07 5.54
C ASN A 254 27.49 2.48 4.55
N ALA A 255 27.71 3.52 3.76
CA ALA A 255 26.76 3.94 2.73
C ALA A 255 26.54 2.85 1.67
N ASN A 256 27.60 2.14 1.29
CA ASN A 256 27.53 1.02 0.36
C ASN A 256 26.80 -0.18 1.00
N GLY A 257 27.06 -0.49 2.27
CA GLY A 257 26.37 -1.53 3.03
C GLY A 257 24.84 -1.31 3.07
N PHE A 258 24.37 -0.09 3.31
CA PHE A 258 22.93 0.23 3.29
C PHE A 258 22.32 0.10 1.89
N SER A 259 23.07 0.46 0.86
CA SER A 259 22.64 0.31 -0.53
C SER A 259 22.51 -1.16 -0.94
N ILE A 260 23.38 -2.03 -0.45
CA ILE A 260 23.31 -3.49 -0.66
C ILE A 260 22.05 -4.04 0.02
N ARG A 261 21.80 -3.71 1.29
CA ARG A 261 20.61 -4.18 2.04
C ARG A 261 19.30 -3.72 1.40
N ALA A 262 19.26 -2.51 0.87
CA ALA A 262 18.11 -2.01 0.12
C ALA A 262 17.86 -2.84 -1.14
N ARG A 263 18.90 -3.24 -1.88
CA ARG A 263 18.79 -4.12 -3.05
C ARG A 263 18.35 -5.53 -2.70
N GLU A 264 18.89 -6.10 -1.64
CA GLU A 264 18.48 -7.42 -1.16
C GLU A 264 17.00 -7.44 -0.76
N SER A 265 16.56 -6.42 -0.04
CA SER A 265 15.14 -6.25 0.29
C SER A 265 14.27 -6.12 -0.97
N ASP A 266 14.70 -5.34 -1.98
CA ASP A 266 13.96 -5.22 -3.24
C ASP A 266 13.82 -6.56 -3.98
N LEU A 267 14.84 -7.40 -3.97
CA LEU A 267 14.78 -8.73 -4.58
C LEU A 267 13.76 -9.64 -3.87
N LEU A 268 13.76 -9.66 -2.54
CA LEU A 268 12.78 -10.42 -1.76
C LEU A 268 11.36 -9.94 -2.01
N LEU A 269 11.15 -8.63 -2.05
CA LEU A 269 9.85 -8.04 -2.34
C LEU A 269 9.34 -8.38 -3.75
N ASN A 270 10.22 -8.46 -4.76
CA ASN A 270 9.85 -8.90 -6.11
C ASN A 270 9.33 -10.33 -6.13
N GLU A 271 9.99 -11.22 -5.40
CA GLU A 271 9.59 -12.62 -5.32
C GLU A 271 8.22 -12.77 -4.66
N ILE A 272 7.99 -12.09 -3.54
CA ILE A 272 6.69 -12.09 -2.85
C ILE A 272 5.58 -11.54 -3.75
N LEU A 273 5.84 -10.45 -4.47
CA LEU A 273 4.87 -9.86 -5.41
C LEU A 273 4.46 -10.85 -6.50
N GLY A 274 5.42 -11.59 -7.04
CA GLY A 274 5.15 -12.64 -8.02
C GLY A 274 4.22 -13.71 -7.48
N GLN A 275 4.52 -14.23 -6.28
CA GLN A 275 3.73 -15.27 -5.61
C GLN A 275 2.32 -14.79 -5.24
N LEU A 276 2.19 -13.58 -4.70
CA LEU A 276 0.89 -12.99 -4.37
C LEU A 276 0.02 -12.74 -5.62
N ALA A 277 0.62 -12.30 -6.72
CA ALA A 277 -0.08 -12.09 -7.98
C ALA A 277 -0.63 -13.42 -8.56
N GLU A 278 0.14 -14.50 -8.43
CA GLU A 278 -0.29 -15.85 -8.81
C GLU A 278 -1.44 -16.34 -7.92
N LEU A 279 -1.31 -16.19 -6.61
CA LEU A 279 -2.33 -16.57 -5.65
C LEU A 279 -3.64 -15.80 -5.90
N ARG A 280 -3.56 -14.49 -6.11
CA ARG A 280 -4.73 -13.65 -6.42
C ARG A 280 -5.46 -14.10 -7.68
N ARG A 281 -4.72 -14.50 -8.73
CA ARG A 281 -5.32 -15.09 -9.94
C ARG A 281 -6.03 -16.39 -9.63
N GLY A 282 -5.47 -17.21 -8.77
CA GLY A 282 -6.08 -18.47 -8.34
C GLY A 282 -7.45 -18.28 -7.68
N THR A 283 -7.61 -17.27 -6.82
CA THR A 283 -8.88 -16.99 -6.13
C THR A 283 -10.02 -16.56 -7.05
N THR A 284 -9.73 -16.13 -8.28
CA THR A 284 -10.74 -15.74 -9.27
C THR A 284 -11.27 -16.91 -10.13
N LEU A 285 -10.63 -18.07 -10.05
CA LEU A 285 -10.97 -19.24 -10.87
C LEU A 285 -12.14 -20.08 -10.33
N PHE A 286 -12.71 -19.72 -9.19
CA PHE A 286 -13.79 -20.45 -8.52
C PHE A 286 -15.08 -19.61 -8.45
N PRO A 287 -15.79 -19.38 -9.56
CA PRO A 287 -17.09 -18.73 -9.52
C PRO A 287 -18.16 -19.69 -8.99
N ASP A 288 -19.05 -19.21 -8.12
CA ASP A 288 -20.35 -19.81 -7.73
C ASP A 288 -20.32 -21.19 -7.04
N TRP A 289 -19.40 -21.39 -6.09
CA TRP A 289 -19.45 -22.58 -5.24
C TRP A 289 -20.38 -22.36 -4.02
N SER A 290 -20.21 -22.74 -2.87
CA SER A 290 -21.12 -22.45 -1.76
C SER A 290 -20.89 -21.04 -1.19
N GLY A 291 -21.91 -20.44 -0.56
CA GLY A 291 -21.82 -19.08 0.00
C GLY A 291 -20.65 -18.88 0.99
N ASN A 292 -20.32 -19.90 1.79
CA ASN A 292 -19.23 -19.85 2.75
C ASN A 292 -17.84 -19.83 2.09
N LEU A 293 -17.63 -20.68 1.07
CA LEU A 293 -16.35 -20.70 0.36
C LEU A 293 -16.17 -19.44 -0.49
N THR A 294 -17.23 -18.97 -1.15
CA THR A 294 -17.21 -17.70 -1.90
C THR A 294 -16.84 -16.54 -1.01
N HIS A 295 -17.42 -16.46 0.20
CA HIS A 295 -17.09 -15.42 1.16
C HIS A 295 -15.65 -15.53 1.66
N ALA A 296 -15.16 -16.74 1.97
CA ALA A 296 -13.78 -16.96 2.40
C ALA A 296 -12.77 -16.55 1.32
N LEU A 297 -13.02 -16.90 0.05
CA LEU A 297 -12.18 -16.51 -1.08
C LEU A 297 -12.20 -14.99 -1.34
N ALA A 298 -13.32 -14.32 -1.12
CA ALA A 298 -13.38 -12.86 -1.19
C ALA A 298 -12.50 -12.20 -0.12
N THR A 299 -12.60 -12.67 1.12
CA THR A 299 -11.79 -12.18 2.25
C THR A 299 -10.30 -12.45 2.04
N GLU A 300 -9.95 -13.61 1.50
CA GLU A 300 -8.58 -13.95 1.11
C GLU A 300 -8.04 -12.99 0.05
N ARG A 301 -8.85 -12.69 -0.98
CA ARG A 301 -8.47 -11.75 -2.04
C ARG A 301 -8.18 -10.35 -1.49
N ASP A 302 -8.99 -9.91 -0.54
CA ASP A 302 -8.79 -8.61 0.11
C ASP A 302 -7.50 -8.59 0.94
N ALA A 303 -7.21 -9.66 1.69
CA ALA A 303 -5.97 -9.78 2.44
C ALA A 303 -4.73 -9.81 1.52
N ILE A 304 -4.81 -10.55 0.41
CA ILE A 304 -3.75 -10.57 -0.62
C ILE A 304 -3.55 -9.17 -1.19
N SER A 305 -4.62 -8.45 -1.51
CA SER A 305 -4.57 -7.11 -2.06
C SER A 305 -3.95 -6.12 -1.06
N CYS A 306 -4.24 -6.28 0.22
CA CYS A 306 -3.64 -5.46 1.27
C CYS A 306 -2.12 -5.63 1.32
N LEU A 307 -1.62 -6.86 1.41
CA LEU A 307 -0.17 -7.12 1.42
C LEU A 307 0.51 -6.70 0.12
N LEU A 308 -0.12 -6.93 -1.04
CA LEU A 308 0.38 -6.46 -2.33
C LEU A 308 0.60 -4.95 -2.34
N ASN A 309 -0.37 -4.19 -1.82
CA ASN A 309 -0.30 -2.74 -1.77
C ASN A 309 0.84 -2.24 -0.88
N GLU A 310 1.00 -2.84 0.31
CA GLU A 310 2.12 -2.54 1.22
C GLU A 310 3.48 -2.78 0.54
N ILE A 311 3.64 -3.93 -0.11
CA ILE A 311 4.89 -4.29 -0.78
C ILE A 311 5.15 -3.39 -2.00
N MET A 312 4.14 -3.04 -2.78
CA MET A 312 4.29 -2.10 -3.91
C MET A 312 4.73 -0.73 -3.44
N THR A 313 4.17 -0.24 -2.33
CA THR A 313 4.57 1.01 -1.69
C THR A 313 6.04 0.95 -1.25
N ALA A 314 6.42 -0.14 -0.60
CA ALA A 314 7.80 -0.38 -0.18
C ALA A 314 8.78 -0.36 -1.35
N LYS A 315 8.44 -1.01 -2.46
CA LYS A 315 9.26 -1.02 -3.68
C LYS A 315 9.40 0.34 -4.33
N ALA A 316 8.32 1.09 -4.45
CA ALA A 316 8.37 2.45 -4.98
C ALA A 316 9.34 3.33 -4.18
N TYR A 317 9.35 3.13 -2.86
CA TYR A 317 10.27 3.83 -1.96
C TYR A 317 11.74 3.43 -2.19
N LEU A 318 12.04 2.12 -2.26
CA LEU A 318 13.41 1.63 -2.54
C LEU A 318 13.94 2.14 -3.89
N TYR A 319 13.10 2.15 -4.91
CA TYR A 319 13.45 2.69 -6.22
C TYR A 319 13.87 4.17 -6.16
N ARG A 320 13.18 4.98 -5.34
CA ARG A 320 13.55 6.39 -5.14
C ARG A 320 14.89 6.54 -4.46
N ILE A 321 15.14 5.77 -3.41
CA ILE A 321 16.42 5.77 -2.70
C ILE A 321 17.55 5.42 -3.66
N SER A 322 17.38 4.39 -4.48
CA SER A 322 18.40 3.97 -5.46
C SER A 322 18.70 5.06 -6.49
N LYS A 323 17.68 5.78 -6.98
CA LYS A 323 17.84 6.92 -7.89
C LYS A 323 18.50 8.14 -7.23
N ALA A 324 18.16 8.43 -5.98
CA ALA A 324 18.78 9.52 -5.25
C ALA A 324 20.28 9.26 -5.01
N SER A 325 20.64 8.00 -4.79
CA SER A 325 22.03 7.55 -4.62
C SER A 325 22.86 7.66 -5.90
N SER A 326 22.28 7.33 -7.07
CA SER A 326 22.98 7.30 -8.35
C SER A 326 23.17 8.66 -9.03
N ARG A 327 22.45 9.71 -8.59
CA ARG A 327 22.58 11.08 -9.13
C ARG A 327 23.68 11.91 -8.48
N GLN A 328 24.35 11.38 -7.47
CA GLN A 328 25.39 12.07 -6.70
C GLN A 328 26.78 11.41 -6.85
N SER A 329 26.88 10.34 -7.62
CA SER A 329 28.12 9.74 -8.14
C SER A 329 28.38 10.25 -9.56
#